data_9e068fe70fbc33dc92c647023d9bb996
#
_entry.id   9e068fe70fbc33dc92c647023d9bb996
#
_cell.length_a   1.000
_cell.length_b   1.000
_cell.length_c   1.000
_cell.angle_alpha   90.00
_cell.angle_beta   90.00
_cell.angle_gamma   90.00
#
_symmetry.space_group_name_H-M   'P 1'
#
loop_
_entity.id
_entity.type
_entity.pdbx_description
1 polymer ?
#
loop_
_entity_poly.entity_id
_entity_poly.type
_entity_poly.pdbx_seq_one_letter_code
_entity_poly.pdbx_strand_id
1 'polypeptide(L)'
;MNLGWSGFTPAGYPKVVPIALADHVEKNSLQGKLKFNLFIGASVGVETEDRWASLDMIDRRWPYQTGKNIQAGINSGRIRMGDRHLSMFAQDLGYGFYTKENGGRLDIAVIECSAIMEDGSLVLTASCGAVPEIVQIADRIIIELNTSLPNYEGLHDIIEPVNPPRRLPYLISRVDDRAGSPYVRIDTDKIVAIVESTLPDNGRSFSEQDDTSEAIANNIVDFFKFEVDNGRLSKSLLPLQSGVGSIANAVIGGLAKGPFSGLNVWTEVLQDTMLDFIDSGKLDFASTVSLSFSVEGFKRFYAGWDKYSKKVIMRPLSIANHPEPIRRLGCIAMNTPVEFDIYAHANSTLVGGTRMINGIGGSGDFLRNSYLSIMHTPSARPTKTDPTGITCVVPHVPHVDHTEHDLDVLVTEQGLADLRGLDPKSRAQLIIDKCAHPDYKPLLQEYLDVATKDCLARKAGHEPQLLDRVFKMQVNLAKNGTMKIDNWDL
;
A
#
# COMPACT_ATOMS: atom_id res chain seq x y z
N MET A 1 1.59 25.08 9.87
CA MET A 1 2.96 24.78 9.42
C MET A 1 2.92 23.49 8.62
N ASN A 2 3.62 23.45 7.47
CA ASN A 2 3.72 22.28 6.60
C ASN A 2 4.99 21.51 6.93
N LEU A 3 4.86 20.27 7.33
CA LEU A 3 5.95 19.43 7.85
C LEU A 3 6.08 18.15 7.03
N GLY A 4 7.29 17.87 6.54
CA GLY A 4 7.63 16.61 5.87
C GLY A 4 8.49 15.73 6.76
N TRP A 5 8.21 14.40 6.75
CA TRP A 5 9.05 13.41 7.44
C TRP A 5 9.55 12.34 6.49
N SER A 6 10.74 11.82 6.78
CA SER A 6 11.16 10.53 6.22
C SER A 6 10.29 9.40 6.75
N GLY A 7 10.38 8.25 6.11
CA GLY A 7 9.70 7.04 6.56
C GLY A 7 8.66 6.50 5.59
N PHE A 8 8.48 5.18 5.68
CA PHE A 8 7.48 4.44 4.93
C PHE A 8 7.16 3.13 5.65
N THR A 9 5.90 2.91 6.04
CA THR A 9 5.29 1.65 6.57
C THR A 9 6.08 0.88 7.63
N PRO A 10 6.09 1.21 8.80
CA PRO A 10 6.79 2.09 9.70
C PRO A 10 8.29 1.74 9.77
N ALA A 11 9.04 2.23 8.81
CA ALA A 11 10.48 2.07 8.73
C ALA A 11 11.14 3.38 8.29
N GLY A 12 12.33 3.67 8.81
CA GLY A 12 13.16 4.81 8.40
C GLY A 12 12.55 6.17 8.70
N TYR A 13 11.81 6.30 9.79
CA TYR A 13 11.14 7.54 10.20
C TYR A 13 11.85 8.18 11.40
N PRO A 14 11.80 9.52 11.54
CA PRO A 14 12.37 10.21 12.69
C PRO A 14 11.58 9.89 13.97
N LYS A 15 12.26 9.73 15.08
CA LYS A 15 11.66 9.33 16.37
C LYS A 15 11.90 10.37 17.46
N VAL A 16 13.14 10.83 17.62
CA VAL A 16 13.53 11.72 18.70
C VAL A 16 12.82 13.07 18.61
N VAL A 17 12.84 13.69 17.43
CA VAL A 17 12.23 15.02 17.24
C VAL A 17 10.70 14.96 17.39
N PRO A 18 9.97 14.04 16.75
CA PRO A 18 8.53 13.93 16.93
C PRO A 18 8.10 13.60 18.35
N ILE A 19 8.82 12.71 19.05
CA ILE A 19 8.53 12.35 20.43
C ILE A 19 8.78 13.55 21.35
N ALA A 20 9.91 14.23 21.22
CA ALA A 20 10.23 15.41 22.04
C ALA A 20 9.19 16.53 21.86
N LEU A 21 8.68 16.73 20.65
CA LEU A 21 7.63 17.72 20.41
C LEU A 21 6.29 17.29 21.03
N ALA A 22 5.93 16.01 20.97
CA ALA A 22 4.76 15.49 21.66
C ALA A 22 4.86 15.67 23.17
N ASP A 23 6.01 15.36 23.79
CA ASP A 23 6.28 15.56 25.21
C ASP A 23 6.17 17.04 25.61
N HIS A 24 6.69 17.94 24.77
CA HIS A 24 6.57 19.38 24.98
C HIS A 24 5.10 19.85 24.95
N VAL A 25 4.30 19.36 24.01
CA VAL A 25 2.88 19.68 23.89
C VAL A 25 2.11 19.20 25.13
N GLU A 26 2.35 17.97 25.58
CA GLU A 26 1.72 17.41 26.77
C GLU A 26 2.11 18.20 28.03
N LYS A 27 3.41 18.42 28.25
CA LYS A 27 3.94 19.11 29.44
C LYS A 27 3.42 20.54 29.57
N ASN A 28 3.19 21.24 28.47
CA ASN A 28 2.76 22.64 28.45
C ASN A 28 1.27 22.82 28.15
N SER A 29 0.47 21.76 28.12
CA SER A 29 -0.98 21.80 27.81
C SER A 29 -1.31 22.55 26.51
N LEU A 30 -0.55 22.20 25.44
CA LEU A 30 -0.68 22.82 24.11
C LEU A 30 -1.50 21.98 23.12
N GLN A 31 -2.19 20.91 23.59
CA GLN A 31 -3.05 20.07 22.77
C GLN A 31 -4.06 20.92 22.00
N GLY A 32 -4.18 20.69 20.71
CA GLY A 32 -5.07 21.44 19.82
C GLY A 32 -4.62 22.88 19.48
N LYS A 33 -3.60 23.42 20.18
CA LYS A 33 -3.06 24.77 19.92
C LYS A 33 -1.95 24.78 18.87
N LEU A 34 -1.13 23.71 18.83
CA LEU A 34 -0.10 23.52 17.83
C LEU A 34 -0.58 22.48 16.82
N LYS A 35 -0.85 22.91 15.59
CA LYS A 35 -1.32 22.04 14.51
C LYS A 35 -0.43 22.10 13.29
N PHE A 36 -0.21 20.92 12.71
CA PHE A 36 0.66 20.71 11.57
C PHE A 36 -0.10 20.06 10.40
N ASN A 37 0.27 20.45 9.19
CA ASN A 37 -0.03 19.69 7.99
C ASN A 37 1.14 18.72 7.80
N LEU A 38 0.87 17.42 7.84
CA LEU A 38 1.88 16.38 7.87
C LEU A 38 1.91 15.60 6.55
N PHE A 39 3.10 15.56 5.94
CA PHE A 39 3.38 14.88 4.67
C PHE A 39 4.45 13.81 4.89
N ILE A 40 4.09 12.54 4.67
CA ILE A 40 5.00 11.39 4.84
C ILE A 40 4.76 10.45 3.66
N GLY A 41 5.71 9.58 3.32
CA GLY A 41 5.52 8.60 2.24
C GLY A 41 4.34 7.66 2.45
N ALA A 42 4.20 7.13 3.67
CA ALA A 42 3.04 6.39 4.17
C ALA A 42 3.08 6.39 5.70
N SER A 43 2.18 5.64 6.35
CA SER A 43 2.10 5.56 7.82
C SER A 43 3.42 5.19 8.47
N VAL A 44 3.77 5.86 9.56
CA VAL A 44 4.98 5.61 10.36
C VAL A 44 4.63 5.15 11.78
N GLY A 45 5.47 5.42 12.79
CA GLY A 45 5.36 4.86 14.13
C GLY A 45 4.13 5.30 14.92
N VAL A 46 3.66 4.42 15.79
CA VAL A 46 2.54 4.68 16.71
C VAL A 46 2.93 5.76 17.72
N GLU A 47 4.17 5.77 18.17
CA GLU A 47 4.76 6.71 19.14
C GLU A 47 5.01 8.10 18.55
N THR A 48 4.91 8.25 17.24
CA THR A 48 5.10 9.50 16.51
C THR A 48 3.77 10.04 15.97
N GLU A 49 3.41 9.77 14.71
CA GLU A 49 2.24 10.41 14.08
C GLU A 49 0.90 10.03 14.74
N ASP A 50 0.73 8.79 15.19
CA ASP A 50 -0.53 8.38 15.83
C ASP A 50 -0.68 9.00 17.23
N ARG A 51 0.42 9.16 17.97
CA ARG A 51 0.47 9.95 19.21
C ARG A 51 0.15 11.43 18.94
N TRP A 52 0.70 12.02 17.86
CA TRP A 52 0.36 13.39 17.48
C TRP A 52 -1.13 13.56 17.18
N ALA A 53 -1.75 12.57 16.54
CA ALA A 53 -3.18 12.58 16.30
C ALA A 53 -3.99 12.53 17.61
N SER A 54 -3.54 11.77 18.62
CA SER A 54 -4.18 11.73 19.96
C SER A 54 -4.08 13.06 20.70
N LEU A 55 -2.99 13.81 20.46
CA LEU A 55 -2.73 15.14 21.06
C LEU A 55 -3.34 16.29 20.26
N ASP A 56 -4.15 15.99 19.25
CA ASP A 56 -4.75 16.98 18.34
C ASP A 56 -3.72 17.93 17.71
N MET A 57 -2.57 17.38 17.32
CA MET A 57 -1.47 18.13 16.68
C MET A 57 -1.52 18.08 15.15
N ILE A 58 -2.41 17.28 14.54
CA ILE A 58 -2.51 17.13 13.09
C ILE A 58 -3.77 17.85 12.58
N ASP A 59 -3.60 18.77 11.63
CA ASP A 59 -4.69 19.42 10.91
C ASP A 59 -4.96 18.72 9.58
N ARG A 60 -3.92 18.49 8.76
CA ARG A 60 -3.99 17.76 7.49
C ARG A 60 -2.97 16.62 7.46
N ARG A 61 -3.33 15.49 6.84
CA ARG A 61 -2.47 14.32 6.66
C ARG A 61 -2.52 13.80 5.22
N TRP A 62 -1.37 13.56 4.63
CA TRP A 62 -1.18 12.99 3.28
C TRP A 62 -0.08 11.94 3.29
N PRO A 63 -0.15 10.86 2.46
CA PRO A 63 -1.34 10.31 1.78
C PRO A 63 -1.99 9.16 2.59
N TYR A 64 -1.43 7.98 2.57
CA TYR A 64 -1.89 6.74 3.21
C TYR A 64 -1.56 6.67 4.70
N GLN A 65 -2.46 6.13 5.51
CA GLN A 65 -2.28 5.99 6.96
C GLN A 65 -2.98 4.74 7.51
N THR A 66 -2.50 4.23 8.66
CA THR A 66 -3.09 3.07 9.36
C THR A 66 -3.19 3.29 10.88
N GLY A 67 -2.88 4.48 11.39
CA GLY A 67 -2.93 4.81 12.81
C GLY A 67 -4.37 4.85 13.35
N LYS A 68 -4.62 4.26 14.51
CA LYS A 68 -5.96 4.20 15.11
C LYS A 68 -6.48 5.59 15.50
N ASN A 69 -5.62 6.43 16.09
CA ASN A 69 -5.98 7.79 16.48
C ASN A 69 -6.15 8.71 15.26
N ILE A 70 -5.35 8.49 14.21
CA ILE A 70 -5.50 9.19 12.94
C ILE A 70 -6.83 8.82 12.29
N GLN A 71 -7.18 7.53 12.21
CA GLN A 71 -8.48 7.07 11.70
C GLN A 71 -9.66 7.69 12.47
N ALA A 72 -9.58 7.70 13.80
CA ALA A 72 -10.59 8.33 14.65
C ALA A 72 -10.70 9.84 14.37
N GLY A 73 -9.57 10.51 14.21
CA GLY A 73 -9.50 11.93 13.85
C GLY A 73 -10.11 12.24 12.49
N ILE A 74 -9.83 11.41 11.47
CA ILE A 74 -10.38 11.56 10.13
C ILE A 74 -11.90 11.35 10.13
N ASN A 75 -12.35 10.23 10.70
CA ASN A 75 -13.76 9.87 10.70
C ASN A 75 -14.64 10.80 11.57
N SER A 76 -14.05 11.51 12.52
CA SER A 76 -14.72 12.57 13.29
C SER A 76 -14.67 13.95 12.64
N GLY A 77 -13.98 14.09 11.49
CA GLY A 77 -13.77 15.37 10.82
C GLY A 77 -12.71 16.29 11.47
N ARG A 78 -12.03 15.83 12.50
CA ARG A 78 -10.99 16.60 13.20
C ARG A 78 -9.68 16.68 12.39
N ILE A 79 -9.32 15.63 11.68
CA ILE A 79 -8.16 15.58 10.80
C ILE A 79 -8.65 15.54 9.35
N ARG A 80 -8.18 16.46 8.53
CA ARG A 80 -8.43 16.49 7.09
C ARG A 80 -7.40 15.59 6.40
N MET A 81 -7.87 14.52 5.77
CA MET A 81 -7.01 13.63 5.00
C MET A 81 -7.16 13.88 3.50
N GLY A 82 -6.05 13.92 2.80
CA GLY A 82 -6.02 13.78 1.36
C GLY A 82 -5.48 12.40 0.97
N ASP A 83 -6.20 11.72 0.10
CA ASP A 83 -5.79 10.44 -0.45
C ASP A 83 -5.33 10.58 -1.91
N ARG A 84 -4.32 9.84 -2.28
CA ARG A 84 -3.72 9.89 -3.62
C ARG A 84 -2.94 8.61 -3.90
N HIS A 85 -2.87 8.18 -5.16
CA HIS A 85 -1.88 7.17 -5.56
C HIS A 85 -0.49 7.58 -5.09
N LEU A 86 0.28 6.65 -4.54
CA LEU A 86 1.56 6.99 -3.92
C LEU A 86 2.56 7.55 -4.90
N SER A 87 2.59 7.07 -6.15
CA SER A 87 3.44 7.64 -7.21
C SER A 87 3.11 9.11 -7.48
N MET A 88 1.82 9.43 -7.48
CA MET A 88 1.35 10.80 -7.74
C MET A 88 1.53 11.70 -6.53
N PHE A 89 1.40 11.18 -5.31
CA PHE A 89 1.63 11.95 -4.09
C PHE A 89 3.02 12.59 -4.08
N ALA A 90 4.06 11.80 -4.30
CA ALA A 90 5.43 12.28 -4.31
C ALA A 90 5.63 13.37 -5.37
N GLN A 91 5.09 13.18 -6.58
CA GLN A 91 5.16 14.17 -7.65
C GLN A 91 4.40 15.45 -7.33
N ASP A 92 3.14 15.33 -6.89
CA ASP A 92 2.29 16.46 -6.55
C ASP A 92 2.86 17.27 -5.38
N LEU A 93 3.54 16.60 -4.44
CA LEU A 93 4.29 17.23 -3.36
C LEU A 93 5.45 18.08 -3.93
N GLY A 94 6.27 17.49 -4.81
CA GLY A 94 7.36 18.18 -5.49
C GLY A 94 6.89 19.34 -6.38
N TYR A 95 5.66 19.29 -6.92
CA TYR A 95 5.03 20.40 -7.66
C TYR A 95 4.47 21.50 -6.73
N GLY A 96 4.46 21.27 -5.42
CA GLY A 96 3.89 22.20 -4.45
C GLY A 96 2.36 22.24 -4.44
N PHE A 97 1.66 21.22 -4.97
CA PHE A 97 0.21 21.24 -5.09
C PHE A 97 -0.51 21.21 -3.73
N TYR A 98 0.12 20.63 -2.71
CA TYR A 98 -0.47 20.52 -1.36
C TYR A 98 -0.15 21.71 -0.45
N THR A 99 0.79 22.55 -0.83
CA THR A 99 1.35 23.64 -0.02
C THR A 99 1.31 24.99 -0.74
N LYS A 100 0.29 25.18 -1.61
CA LYS A 100 0.13 26.39 -2.43
C LYS A 100 0.10 27.67 -1.60
N GLU A 101 -0.50 27.62 -0.41
CA GLU A 101 -0.56 28.71 0.55
C GLU A 101 0.82 29.12 1.10
N ASN A 102 1.83 28.24 0.97
CA ASN A 102 3.23 28.52 1.34
C ASN A 102 4.16 28.49 0.10
N GLY A 103 3.68 28.98 -1.03
CA GLY A 103 4.48 29.03 -2.27
C GLY A 103 4.96 27.68 -2.80
N GLY A 104 4.27 26.62 -2.44
CA GLY A 104 4.61 25.25 -2.84
C GLY A 104 5.69 24.59 -1.98
N ARG A 105 6.04 25.14 -0.83
CA ARG A 105 7.16 24.70 0.00
C ARG A 105 6.71 24.09 1.33
N LEU A 106 7.54 23.20 1.88
CA LEU A 106 7.45 22.77 3.27
C LEU A 106 8.24 23.71 4.18
N ASP A 107 7.68 24.06 5.31
CA ASP A 107 8.37 24.92 6.29
C ASP A 107 9.59 24.21 6.90
N ILE A 108 9.44 22.89 7.14
CA ILE A 108 10.50 22.07 7.74
C ILE A 108 10.38 20.61 7.31
N ALA A 109 11.52 19.96 7.16
CA ALA A 109 11.62 18.50 7.02
C ALA A 109 12.37 17.89 8.20
N VAL A 110 11.97 16.68 8.63
CA VAL A 110 12.73 15.87 9.60
C VAL A 110 13.08 14.55 8.95
N ILE A 111 14.38 14.30 8.77
CA ILE A 111 14.90 13.19 7.98
C ILE A 111 15.80 12.32 8.83
N GLU A 112 15.42 11.04 8.99
CA GLU A 112 16.28 10.03 9.60
C GLU A 112 17.31 9.54 8.58
N CYS A 113 18.57 9.40 9.01
CA CYS A 113 19.66 8.82 8.22
C CYS A 113 20.58 7.95 9.07
N SER A 114 21.33 7.05 8.44
CA SER A 114 22.35 6.21 9.08
C SER A 114 23.75 6.81 8.99
N ALA A 115 23.98 7.71 8.03
CA ALA A 115 25.23 8.42 7.89
C ALA A 115 25.04 9.76 7.16
N ILE A 116 25.95 10.71 7.42
CA ILE A 116 26.08 11.98 6.71
C ILE A 116 27.45 11.94 6.03
N MET A 117 27.48 12.13 4.71
CA MET A 117 28.70 12.13 3.90
C MET A 117 29.45 13.46 4.02
N GLU A 118 30.71 13.50 3.57
CA GLU A 118 31.55 14.72 3.62
C GLU A 118 30.95 15.91 2.86
N ASP A 119 30.21 15.65 1.79
CA ASP A 119 29.50 16.67 1.00
C ASP A 119 28.14 17.06 1.58
N GLY A 120 27.76 16.52 2.72
CA GLY A 120 26.47 16.69 3.38
C GLY A 120 25.35 15.79 2.87
N SER A 121 25.58 14.95 1.85
CA SER A 121 24.58 13.99 1.37
C SER A 121 24.23 12.97 2.47
N LEU A 122 23.00 12.44 2.44
CA LEU A 122 22.48 11.53 3.47
C LEU A 122 22.39 10.10 2.96
N VAL A 123 22.88 9.16 3.76
CA VAL A 123 22.54 7.74 3.63
C VAL A 123 21.28 7.49 4.46
N LEU A 124 20.17 7.20 3.81
CA LEU A 124 18.90 6.91 4.50
C LEU A 124 19.01 5.63 5.35
N THR A 125 17.97 5.29 6.09
CA THR A 125 17.87 4.04 6.85
C THR A 125 17.00 3.02 6.10
N ALA A 126 16.08 2.37 6.78
CA ALA A 126 15.28 1.26 6.26
C ALA A 126 14.19 1.66 5.25
N SER A 127 14.12 2.92 4.82
CA SER A 127 13.19 3.34 3.76
C SER A 127 13.65 4.58 3.01
N CYS A 128 13.19 4.72 1.76
CA CYS A 128 13.34 5.94 0.97
C CYS A 128 12.12 6.86 1.07
N GLY A 129 10.91 6.29 1.11
CA GLY A 129 9.67 7.07 1.10
C GLY A 129 9.66 8.16 0.01
N ALA A 130 9.19 9.34 0.35
CA ALA A 130 9.20 10.55 -0.49
C ALA A 130 10.33 11.54 -0.08
N VAL A 131 11.42 11.04 0.50
CA VAL A 131 12.50 11.89 1.03
C VAL A 131 13.11 12.81 -0.04
N PRO A 132 13.41 12.37 -1.27
CA PRO A 132 13.97 13.25 -2.27
C PRO A 132 13.09 14.48 -2.58
N GLU A 133 11.78 14.27 -2.71
CA GLU A 133 10.81 15.34 -2.94
C GLU A 133 10.68 16.26 -1.71
N ILE A 134 10.65 15.68 -0.52
CA ILE A 134 10.55 16.42 0.74
C ILE A 134 11.74 17.37 0.93
N VAL A 135 12.97 16.87 0.79
CA VAL A 135 14.18 17.71 0.98
C VAL A 135 14.33 18.78 -0.09
N GLN A 136 13.89 18.50 -1.31
CA GLN A 136 13.93 19.44 -2.41
C GLN A 136 13.11 20.70 -2.11
N ILE A 137 11.87 20.53 -1.57
CA ILE A 137 10.94 21.63 -1.35
C ILE A 137 10.93 22.18 0.08
N ALA A 138 11.67 21.58 1.00
CA ALA A 138 11.77 22.07 2.37
C ALA A 138 12.61 23.34 2.45
N ASP A 139 12.17 24.30 3.28
CA ASP A 139 12.94 25.52 3.60
C ASP A 139 14.02 25.24 4.64
N ARG A 140 13.73 24.32 5.59
CA ARG A 140 14.63 23.93 6.68
C ARG A 140 14.63 22.43 6.84
N ILE A 141 15.76 21.87 7.26
CA ILE A 141 15.93 20.43 7.46
C ILE A 141 16.50 20.17 8.84
N ILE A 142 15.87 19.29 9.61
CA ILE A 142 16.43 18.66 10.78
C ILE A 142 16.85 17.25 10.39
N ILE A 143 18.09 16.88 10.63
CA ILE A 143 18.62 15.55 10.42
C ILE A 143 18.55 14.79 11.74
N GLU A 144 17.96 13.61 11.73
CA GLU A 144 18.01 12.67 12.85
C GLU A 144 18.98 11.53 12.47
N LEU A 145 20.22 11.62 12.97
CA LEU A 145 21.29 10.65 12.72
C LEU A 145 21.14 9.48 13.67
N ASN A 146 20.77 8.31 13.16
CA ASN A 146 20.59 7.11 13.96
C ASN A 146 21.90 6.31 14.04
N THR A 147 22.60 6.42 15.16
CA THR A 147 23.91 5.81 15.38
C THR A 147 23.84 4.36 15.87
N SER A 148 22.63 3.84 16.18
CA SER A 148 22.45 2.43 16.60
C SER A 148 22.27 1.48 15.41
N LEU A 149 22.04 2.00 14.21
CA LEU A 149 21.84 1.21 13.00
C LEU A 149 23.17 0.99 12.27
N PRO A 150 23.30 -0.11 11.49
CA PRO A 150 24.42 -0.24 10.55
C PRO A 150 24.39 0.86 9.51
N ASN A 151 25.54 1.15 8.90
CA ASN A 151 25.57 2.03 7.73
C ASN A 151 24.88 1.35 6.54
N TYR A 152 23.80 1.95 6.05
CA TYR A 152 23.01 1.47 4.92
C TYR A 152 23.60 1.87 3.55
N GLU A 153 24.82 2.39 3.51
CA GLU A 153 25.49 2.79 2.27
C GLU A 153 25.48 1.67 1.23
N GLY A 154 25.07 2.00 0.01
CA GLY A 154 24.96 1.04 -1.08
C GLY A 154 23.62 0.29 -1.18
N LEU A 155 22.73 0.38 -0.20
CA LEU A 155 21.40 -0.23 -0.30
C LEU A 155 20.37 0.63 -1.05
N HIS A 156 20.68 1.89 -1.31
CA HIS A 156 19.75 2.84 -1.95
C HIS A 156 20.11 3.08 -3.41
N ASP A 157 19.09 3.43 -4.20
CA ASP A 157 19.19 3.91 -5.58
C ASP A 157 18.28 5.13 -5.74
N ILE A 158 18.78 6.28 -5.32
CA ILE A 158 18.05 7.54 -5.26
C ILE A 158 18.11 8.24 -6.60
N ILE A 159 16.96 8.37 -7.25
CA ILE A 159 16.80 9.18 -8.45
C ILE A 159 16.19 10.51 -8.01
N GLU A 160 16.89 11.60 -8.27
CA GLU A 160 16.40 12.92 -7.92
C GLU A 160 15.17 13.30 -8.75
N PRO A 161 14.13 13.88 -8.12
CA PRO A 161 12.94 14.28 -8.83
C PRO A 161 13.22 15.46 -9.78
N VAL A 162 12.80 15.31 -11.02
CA VAL A 162 12.86 16.36 -12.03
C VAL A 162 11.46 16.71 -12.48
N ASN A 163 11.13 18.00 -12.44
CA ASN A 163 9.81 18.45 -12.90
C ASN A 163 9.72 18.46 -14.44
N PRO A 164 8.54 18.18 -15.01
CA PRO A 164 8.32 18.30 -16.45
C PRO A 164 8.70 19.71 -16.95
N PRO A 165 9.08 19.86 -18.23
CA PRO A 165 9.10 18.85 -19.31
C PRO A 165 10.45 18.14 -19.49
N ARG A 166 11.41 18.30 -18.60
CA ARG A 166 12.81 17.86 -18.78
C ARG A 166 13.11 16.47 -18.22
N ARG A 167 12.10 15.64 -18.03
CA ARG A 167 12.28 14.26 -17.55
C ARG A 167 12.89 13.39 -18.64
N LEU A 168 13.87 12.59 -18.23
CA LEU A 168 14.44 11.53 -19.05
C LEU A 168 13.81 10.19 -18.67
N PRO A 169 13.77 9.22 -19.60
CA PRO A 169 13.36 7.84 -19.28
C PRO A 169 14.23 7.25 -18.17
N TYR A 170 13.62 6.49 -17.25
CA TYR A 170 14.39 5.77 -16.24
C TYR A 170 15.11 4.57 -16.88
N LEU A 171 16.44 4.49 -16.67
CA LEU A 171 17.27 3.39 -17.19
C LEU A 171 17.15 2.15 -16.29
N ILE A 172 15.92 1.67 -16.13
CA ILE A 172 15.58 0.49 -15.34
C ILE A 172 14.87 -0.49 -16.27
N SER A 173 15.53 -1.59 -16.60
CA SER A 173 15.02 -2.69 -17.42
C SER A 173 15.04 -4.03 -16.69
N ARG A 174 15.72 -4.09 -15.54
CA ARG A 174 15.80 -5.21 -14.63
C ARG A 174 15.58 -4.74 -13.19
N VAL A 175 15.18 -5.64 -12.32
CA VAL A 175 14.89 -5.31 -10.92
C VAL A 175 16.15 -4.83 -10.17
N ASP A 176 17.32 -5.35 -10.54
CA ASP A 176 18.63 -5.05 -9.95
C ASP A 176 19.37 -3.87 -10.60
N ASP A 177 18.83 -3.25 -11.68
CA ASP A 177 19.45 -2.09 -12.31
C ASP A 177 19.53 -0.91 -11.32
N ARG A 178 20.64 -0.18 -11.37
CA ARG A 178 20.86 1.08 -10.62
C ARG A 178 20.93 2.24 -11.59
N ALA A 179 20.08 3.23 -11.37
CA ALA A 179 19.95 4.40 -12.25
C ALA A 179 20.18 5.73 -11.53
N GLY A 180 20.32 5.69 -10.21
CA GLY A 180 20.48 6.86 -9.35
C GLY A 180 21.77 6.85 -8.52
N SER A 181 21.72 7.57 -7.40
CA SER A 181 22.80 7.71 -6.41
C SER A 181 22.52 6.84 -5.18
N PRO A 182 23.54 6.36 -4.46
CA PRO A 182 23.34 5.73 -3.14
C PRO A 182 22.99 6.75 -2.05
N TYR A 183 22.96 8.03 -2.33
CA TYR A 183 22.76 9.12 -1.38
C TYR A 183 21.62 10.03 -1.78
N VAL A 184 20.97 10.64 -0.78
CA VAL A 184 20.10 11.80 -0.97
C VAL A 184 20.93 13.06 -0.86
N ARG A 185 20.99 13.86 -1.93
CA ARG A 185 21.62 15.16 -1.89
C ARG A 185 20.72 16.18 -1.20
N ILE A 186 21.31 17.00 -0.36
CA ILE A 186 20.62 18.09 0.31
C ILE A 186 21.42 19.39 0.18
N ASP A 187 20.71 20.48 0.21
CA ASP A 187 21.31 21.80 0.37
C ASP A 187 21.69 21.99 1.84
N THR A 188 22.98 21.98 2.14
CA THR A 188 23.49 22.07 3.52
C THR A 188 23.12 23.37 4.23
N ASP A 189 22.87 24.46 3.48
CA ASP A 189 22.40 25.72 4.06
C ASP A 189 21.00 25.64 4.66
N LYS A 190 20.23 24.62 4.31
CA LYS A 190 18.91 24.36 4.90
C LYS A 190 18.96 23.59 6.22
N ILE A 191 20.11 23.02 6.60
CA ILE A 191 20.25 22.23 7.83
C ILE A 191 20.23 23.19 9.02
N VAL A 192 19.22 23.05 9.88
CA VAL A 192 19.07 23.87 11.09
C VAL A 192 19.46 23.12 12.37
N ALA A 193 19.45 21.79 12.34
CA ALA A 193 19.88 20.95 13.46
C ALA A 193 20.25 19.54 12.97
N ILE A 194 21.17 18.90 13.71
CA ILE A 194 21.46 17.48 13.65
C ILE A 194 21.21 16.92 15.05
N VAL A 195 20.35 15.90 15.14
CA VAL A 195 19.95 15.25 16.38
C VAL A 195 20.41 13.81 16.33
N GLU A 196 21.09 13.34 17.36
CA GLU A 196 21.46 11.93 17.48
C GLU A 196 20.28 11.11 17.95
N SER A 197 20.07 9.95 17.32
CA SER A 197 19.07 8.94 17.68
C SER A 197 19.73 7.58 17.89
N THR A 198 19.23 6.83 18.88
CA THR A 198 19.56 5.41 19.11
C THR A 198 18.31 4.55 19.14
N LEU A 199 17.17 5.11 18.70
CA LEU A 199 15.89 4.43 18.75
C LEU A 199 15.69 3.58 17.47
N PRO A 200 15.40 2.28 17.61
CA PRO A 200 15.10 1.43 16.45
C PRO A 200 13.71 1.73 15.88
N ASP A 201 13.45 1.26 14.68
CA ASP A 201 12.11 1.21 14.14
C ASP A 201 11.23 0.25 14.97
N ASN A 202 9.99 0.64 15.25
CA ASN A 202 9.00 -0.23 15.84
C ASN A 202 8.45 -1.19 14.78
N GLY A 203 9.14 -2.32 14.60
CA GLY A 203 8.78 -3.32 13.60
C GLY A 203 7.32 -3.76 13.71
N ARG A 204 6.71 -4.14 12.58
CA ARG A 204 5.35 -4.70 12.55
C ARG A 204 5.37 -6.15 13.01
N SER A 205 4.51 -6.50 13.98
CA SER A 205 4.10 -7.89 14.15
C SER A 205 3.02 -8.19 13.09
N PHE A 206 3.20 -9.28 12.37
CA PHE A 206 2.20 -9.77 11.42
C PHE A 206 1.34 -10.82 12.11
N SER A 207 0.03 -10.84 11.78
CA SER A 207 -0.86 -11.90 12.23
C SER A 207 -0.40 -13.24 11.64
N GLU A 208 -0.56 -14.31 12.42
CA GLU A 208 -0.36 -15.67 11.92
C GLU A 208 -1.27 -15.94 10.71
N GLN A 209 -0.82 -16.87 9.87
CA GLN A 209 -1.61 -17.34 8.73
C GLN A 209 -2.78 -18.14 9.28
N ASP A 210 -3.97 -17.94 8.70
CA ASP A 210 -5.18 -18.71 8.94
C ASP A 210 -5.58 -19.54 7.71
N ASP A 211 -6.50 -20.45 7.89
CA ASP A 211 -6.98 -21.34 6.82
C ASP A 211 -7.49 -20.56 5.60
N THR A 212 -8.11 -19.40 5.82
CA THR A 212 -8.60 -18.52 4.75
C THR A 212 -7.45 -17.94 3.92
N SER A 213 -6.42 -17.43 4.59
CA SER A 213 -5.23 -16.88 3.93
C SER A 213 -4.48 -17.97 3.16
N GLU A 214 -4.40 -19.20 3.72
CA GLU A 214 -3.77 -20.34 3.06
C GLU A 214 -4.56 -20.79 1.82
N ALA A 215 -5.89 -20.85 1.90
CA ALA A 215 -6.74 -21.22 0.77
C ALA A 215 -6.62 -20.22 -0.38
N ILE A 216 -6.62 -18.90 -0.10
CA ILE A 216 -6.40 -17.85 -1.10
C ILE A 216 -5.01 -18.02 -1.74
N ALA A 217 -3.98 -18.22 -0.92
CA ALA A 217 -2.62 -18.42 -1.43
C ALA A 217 -2.50 -19.64 -2.34
N ASN A 218 -3.13 -20.75 -1.97
CA ASN A 218 -3.16 -21.95 -2.79
C ASN A 218 -3.84 -21.71 -4.14
N ASN A 219 -4.98 -21.01 -4.18
CA ASN A 219 -5.65 -20.64 -5.43
C ASN A 219 -4.74 -19.81 -6.35
N ILE A 220 -3.97 -18.86 -5.81
CA ILE A 220 -3.03 -18.04 -6.58
C ILE A 220 -1.85 -18.88 -7.08
N VAL A 221 -1.26 -19.71 -6.23
CA VAL A 221 -0.12 -20.58 -6.59
C VAL A 221 -0.51 -21.58 -7.68
N ASP A 222 -1.71 -22.18 -7.57
CA ASP A 222 -2.22 -23.11 -8.59
C ASP A 222 -2.52 -22.40 -9.90
N PHE A 223 -3.02 -21.18 -9.87
CA PHE A 223 -3.17 -20.34 -11.05
C PHE A 223 -1.80 -20.07 -11.73
N PHE A 224 -0.77 -19.73 -10.97
CA PHE A 224 0.56 -19.54 -11.57
C PHE A 224 1.13 -20.83 -12.16
N LYS A 225 0.94 -21.98 -11.52
CA LYS A 225 1.33 -23.27 -12.10
C LYS A 225 0.61 -23.50 -13.44
N PHE A 226 -0.69 -23.24 -13.47
CA PHE A 226 -1.50 -23.36 -14.68
C PHE A 226 -0.99 -22.42 -15.81
N GLU A 227 -0.64 -21.17 -15.48
CA GLU A 227 -0.07 -20.24 -16.46
C GLU A 227 1.29 -20.70 -16.98
N VAL A 228 2.13 -21.28 -16.13
CA VAL A 228 3.43 -21.85 -16.51
C VAL A 228 3.26 -23.11 -17.37
N ASP A 229 2.40 -24.02 -16.99
CA ASP A 229 2.14 -25.28 -17.73
C ASP A 229 1.55 -25.01 -19.12
N ASN A 230 0.83 -23.91 -19.29
CA ASN A 230 0.30 -23.46 -20.60
C ASN A 230 1.28 -22.54 -21.36
N GLY A 231 2.49 -22.32 -20.87
CA GLY A 231 3.52 -21.54 -21.55
C GLY A 231 3.25 -20.02 -21.58
N ARG A 232 2.32 -19.50 -20.77
CA ARG A 232 2.03 -18.06 -20.67
C ARG A 232 2.93 -17.33 -19.67
N LEU A 233 3.47 -18.04 -18.70
CA LEU A 233 4.52 -17.55 -17.80
C LEU A 233 5.69 -18.52 -17.77
N SER A 234 6.88 -18.03 -17.43
CA SER A 234 8.06 -18.86 -17.14
C SER A 234 8.06 -19.34 -15.69
N LYS A 235 8.92 -20.30 -15.33
CA LYS A 235 9.11 -20.73 -13.93
C LYS A 235 9.68 -19.63 -13.03
N SER A 236 10.34 -18.62 -13.60
CA SER A 236 10.82 -17.45 -12.88
C SER A 236 9.72 -16.40 -12.69
N LEU A 237 8.54 -16.62 -13.26
CA LEU A 237 7.44 -15.64 -13.33
C LEU A 237 7.94 -14.30 -13.91
N LEU A 238 7.19 -13.25 -13.65
CA LEU A 238 7.59 -11.85 -13.84
C LEU A 238 7.82 -11.24 -12.45
N PRO A 239 8.44 -10.07 -12.33
CA PRO A 239 8.67 -9.45 -11.03
C PRO A 239 7.38 -9.34 -10.22
N LEU A 240 7.43 -9.83 -8.99
CA LEU A 240 6.26 -9.90 -8.11
C LEU A 240 6.13 -8.61 -7.29
N GLN A 241 4.93 -8.06 -7.25
CA GLN A 241 4.54 -7.08 -6.25
C GLN A 241 3.53 -7.72 -5.31
N SER A 242 3.70 -7.51 -4.02
CA SER A 242 2.78 -7.99 -3.01
C SER A 242 2.49 -6.88 -2.00
N GLY A 243 1.24 -6.78 -1.58
CA GLY A 243 0.84 -5.97 -0.44
C GLY A 243 1.40 -6.50 0.88
N VAL A 244 0.90 -5.98 1.99
CA VAL A 244 1.27 -6.41 3.35
C VAL A 244 0.15 -7.22 4.00
N GLY A 245 0.49 -8.15 4.91
CA GLY A 245 -0.46 -8.89 5.73
C GLY A 245 -0.39 -10.40 5.59
N SER A 246 -1.31 -11.11 6.26
CA SER A 246 -1.31 -12.59 6.35
C SER A 246 -1.43 -13.27 4.98
N ILE A 247 -2.33 -12.78 4.12
CA ILE A 247 -2.52 -13.35 2.78
C ILE A 247 -1.27 -13.17 1.93
N ALA A 248 -0.68 -11.96 1.93
CA ALA A 248 0.55 -11.69 1.21
C ALA A 248 1.70 -12.62 1.66
N ASN A 249 1.84 -12.81 2.97
CA ASN A 249 2.83 -13.75 3.53
C ASN A 249 2.53 -15.20 3.15
N ALA A 250 1.25 -15.61 3.12
CA ALA A 250 0.85 -16.95 2.71
C ALA A 250 1.19 -17.21 1.23
N VAL A 251 0.94 -16.23 0.34
CA VAL A 251 1.27 -16.32 -1.09
C VAL A 251 2.78 -16.47 -1.29
N ILE A 252 3.58 -15.62 -0.65
CA ILE A 252 5.05 -15.70 -0.74
C ILE A 252 5.56 -17.04 -0.19
N GLY A 253 5.01 -17.51 0.95
CA GLY A 253 5.32 -18.82 1.51
C GLY A 253 4.95 -19.97 0.57
N GLY A 254 3.82 -19.89 -0.11
CA GLY A 254 3.38 -20.85 -1.13
C GLY A 254 4.31 -20.88 -2.36
N LEU A 255 4.73 -19.71 -2.85
CA LEU A 255 5.71 -19.59 -3.95
C LEU A 255 7.06 -20.16 -3.56
N ALA A 256 7.51 -19.93 -2.32
CA ALA A 256 8.76 -20.51 -1.81
C ALA A 256 8.75 -22.04 -1.78
N LYS A 257 7.60 -22.67 -1.52
CA LYS A 257 7.41 -24.13 -1.54
C LYS A 257 7.12 -24.68 -2.96
N GLY A 258 6.64 -23.84 -3.87
CA GLY A 258 6.22 -24.22 -5.23
C GLY A 258 7.39 -24.52 -6.19
N PRO A 259 7.08 -24.85 -7.45
CA PRO A 259 8.08 -25.24 -8.47
C PRO A 259 8.81 -24.04 -9.11
N PHE A 260 8.64 -22.85 -8.56
CA PHE A 260 9.18 -21.60 -9.08
C PHE A 260 10.63 -21.40 -8.65
N SER A 261 11.44 -20.68 -9.44
CA SER A 261 12.84 -20.37 -9.16
C SER A 261 13.32 -19.17 -9.99
N GLY A 262 14.36 -18.48 -9.53
CA GLY A 262 14.87 -17.28 -10.20
C GLY A 262 13.88 -16.12 -10.13
N LEU A 263 13.14 -16.02 -9.03
CA LEU A 263 12.09 -15.05 -8.82
C LEU A 263 12.68 -13.67 -8.51
N ASN A 264 12.04 -12.63 -8.98
CA ASN A 264 12.39 -11.26 -8.70
C ASN A 264 11.17 -10.54 -8.08
N VAL A 265 11.45 -9.54 -7.23
CA VAL A 265 10.44 -8.75 -6.54
C VAL A 265 10.64 -7.27 -6.85
N TRP A 266 9.57 -6.60 -7.26
CA TRP A 266 9.47 -5.15 -7.39
C TRP A 266 8.23 -4.69 -6.64
N THR A 267 8.42 -4.13 -5.44
CA THR A 267 7.33 -3.86 -4.49
C THR A 267 7.59 -2.59 -3.68
N GLU A 268 6.62 -2.17 -2.90
CA GLU A 268 6.78 -1.08 -1.94
C GLU A 268 7.44 -1.54 -0.64
N VAL A 269 7.10 -2.75 -0.19
CA VAL A 269 7.42 -3.21 1.17
C VAL A 269 7.97 -4.62 1.14
N LEU A 270 9.10 -4.84 1.81
CA LEU A 270 9.60 -6.18 2.11
C LEU A 270 9.26 -6.56 3.56
N GLN A 271 8.67 -7.75 3.75
CA GLN A 271 8.31 -8.34 5.03
C GLN A 271 9.24 -9.51 5.35
N ASP A 272 9.19 -10.04 6.57
CA ASP A 272 10.06 -11.11 7.07
C ASP A 272 10.12 -12.35 6.17
N THR A 273 8.99 -12.72 5.55
CA THR A 273 8.90 -13.84 4.60
C THR A 273 9.83 -13.69 3.40
N MET A 274 10.24 -12.47 3.05
CA MET A 274 11.22 -12.24 1.99
C MET A 274 12.64 -12.71 2.39
N LEU A 275 12.97 -12.65 3.68
CA LEU A 275 14.23 -13.22 4.18
C LEU A 275 14.24 -14.74 4.01
N ASP A 276 13.12 -15.41 4.29
CA ASP A 276 12.97 -16.85 4.02
C ASP A 276 13.09 -17.16 2.54
N PHE A 277 12.54 -16.29 1.70
CA PHE A 277 12.59 -16.43 0.26
C PHE A 277 14.01 -16.28 -0.29
N ILE A 278 14.80 -15.34 0.24
CA ILE A 278 16.24 -15.23 -0.05
C ILE A 278 16.98 -16.47 0.44
N ASP A 279 16.69 -16.95 1.66
CA ASP A 279 17.35 -18.09 2.27
C ASP A 279 17.09 -19.40 1.53
N SER A 280 15.90 -19.56 0.94
CA SER A 280 15.57 -20.71 0.10
C SER A 280 16.34 -20.75 -1.23
N GLY A 281 17.03 -19.66 -1.61
CA GLY A 281 17.73 -19.53 -2.89
C GLY A 281 16.82 -19.36 -4.09
N LYS A 282 15.51 -19.13 -3.89
CA LYS A 282 14.53 -18.95 -4.96
C LYS A 282 14.37 -17.50 -5.41
N LEU A 283 14.69 -16.53 -4.53
CA LEU A 283 14.70 -15.12 -4.86
C LEU A 283 16.06 -14.67 -5.38
N ASP A 284 16.10 -14.16 -6.60
CA ASP A 284 17.30 -13.60 -7.20
C ASP A 284 17.57 -12.19 -6.68
N PHE A 285 16.57 -11.30 -6.74
CA PHE A 285 16.72 -9.93 -6.31
C PHE A 285 15.38 -9.28 -5.92
N ALA A 286 15.42 -8.30 -5.00
CA ALA A 286 14.26 -7.50 -4.59
C ALA A 286 14.54 -6.00 -4.65
N SER A 287 13.65 -5.26 -5.30
CA SER A 287 13.58 -3.79 -5.28
C SER A 287 12.37 -3.33 -4.48
N THR A 288 12.55 -2.38 -3.56
CA THR A 288 11.50 -1.95 -2.63
C THR A 288 11.62 -0.46 -2.29
N VAL A 289 10.61 0.09 -1.62
CA VAL A 289 10.68 1.41 -0.98
C VAL A 289 11.15 1.29 0.46
N SER A 290 10.76 0.21 1.16
CA SER A 290 11.09 0.03 2.57
C SER A 290 11.26 -1.43 2.99
N LEU A 291 12.06 -1.62 4.06
CA LEU A 291 12.20 -2.85 4.81
C LEU A 291 11.25 -2.77 6.01
N SER A 292 10.06 -3.32 5.90
CA SER A 292 9.07 -3.34 6.99
C SER A 292 9.12 -4.68 7.72
N PHE A 293 10.25 -4.98 8.32
CA PHE A 293 10.44 -6.20 9.08
C PHE A 293 9.85 -6.08 10.50
N SER A 294 9.60 -7.22 11.12
CA SER A 294 9.42 -7.32 12.57
C SER A 294 10.73 -6.99 13.30
N VAL A 295 10.67 -6.80 14.60
CA VAL A 295 11.88 -6.63 15.41
C VAL A 295 12.86 -7.80 15.21
N GLU A 296 12.34 -9.02 15.16
CA GLU A 296 13.18 -10.23 14.91
C GLU A 296 13.67 -10.28 13.45
N GLY A 297 12.85 -9.84 12.48
CA GLY A 297 13.26 -9.70 11.09
C GLY A 297 14.42 -8.72 10.91
N PHE A 298 14.39 -7.56 11.57
CA PHE A 298 15.53 -6.63 11.57
C PHE A 298 16.78 -7.23 12.20
N LYS A 299 16.66 -7.89 13.36
CA LYS A 299 17.81 -8.59 13.97
C LYS A 299 18.42 -9.61 13.01
N ARG A 300 17.61 -10.42 12.34
CA ARG A 300 18.04 -11.39 11.35
C ARG A 300 18.71 -10.73 10.14
N PHE A 301 18.11 -9.66 9.62
CA PHE A 301 18.65 -8.89 8.51
C PHE A 301 20.04 -8.33 8.84
N TYR A 302 20.22 -7.73 10.01
CA TYR A 302 21.51 -7.19 10.45
C TYR A 302 22.55 -8.28 10.70
N ALA A 303 22.16 -9.40 11.32
CA ALA A 303 23.03 -10.54 11.52
C ALA A 303 23.51 -11.19 10.21
N GLY A 304 22.66 -11.14 9.17
CA GLY A 304 22.97 -11.66 7.84
C GLY A 304 23.30 -10.59 6.80
N TRP A 305 23.80 -9.42 7.22
CA TRP A 305 23.99 -8.24 6.38
C TRP A 305 24.68 -8.53 5.04
N ASP A 306 25.83 -9.22 5.07
CA ASP A 306 26.60 -9.55 3.86
C ASP A 306 25.83 -10.38 2.82
N LYS A 307 24.85 -11.15 3.27
CA LYS A 307 23.97 -11.95 2.41
C LYS A 307 22.80 -11.13 1.89
N TYR A 308 22.07 -10.51 2.79
CA TYR A 308 20.79 -9.87 2.45
C TYR A 308 20.98 -8.55 1.72
N SER A 309 21.98 -7.74 2.10
CA SER A 309 22.25 -6.44 1.47
C SER A 309 22.60 -6.54 -0.01
N LYS A 310 23.14 -7.67 -0.45
CA LYS A 310 23.45 -7.93 -1.87
C LYS A 310 22.24 -8.34 -2.72
N LYS A 311 21.11 -8.58 -2.09
CA LYS A 311 19.88 -9.06 -2.72
C LYS A 311 18.73 -8.04 -2.70
N VAL A 312 18.98 -6.86 -2.14
CA VAL A 312 17.95 -5.84 -1.93
C VAL A 312 18.45 -4.47 -2.38
N ILE A 313 17.57 -3.69 -2.96
CA ILE A 313 17.78 -2.28 -3.27
C ILE A 313 16.53 -1.49 -2.87
N MET A 314 16.74 -0.32 -2.24
CA MET A 314 15.66 0.59 -1.88
C MET A 314 15.61 1.80 -2.81
N ARG A 315 14.41 2.15 -3.27
CA ARG A 315 14.15 3.23 -4.21
C ARG A 315 13.15 4.24 -3.64
N PRO A 316 13.20 5.50 -4.08
CA PRO A 316 12.16 6.46 -3.77
C PRO A 316 10.78 5.96 -4.22
N LEU A 317 9.76 6.38 -3.48
CA LEU A 317 8.35 6.09 -3.78
C LEU A 317 7.96 6.51 -5.21
N SER A 318 8.46 7.65 -5.65
CA SER A 318 8.26 8.19 -7.00
C SER A 318 8.84 7.30 -8.11
N ILE A 319 9.71 6.34 -7.79
CA ILE A 319 10.32 5.41 -8.74
C ILE A 319 9.73 4.02 -8.60
N ALA A 320 9.67 3.46 -7.39
CA ALA A 320 9.13 2.11 -7.16
C ALA A 320 7.67 2.00 -7.61
N ASN A 321 6.86 3.05 -7.37
CA ASN A 321 5.45 3.12 -7.75
C ASN A 321 5.21 3.73 -9.14
N HIS A 322 6.26 4.14 -9.85
CA HIS A 322 6.08 4.84 -11.12
C HIS A 322 5.54 3.90 -12.20
N PRO A 323 4.50 4.30 -12.96
CA PRO A 323 3.93 3.50 -14.03
C PRO A 323 4.93 2.99 -15.07
N GLU A 324 5.96 3.78 -15.40
CA GLU A 324 6.96 3.45 -16.42
C GLU A 324 7.79 2.19 -16.06
N PRO A 325 8.49 2.10 -14.91
CA PRO A 325 9.21 0.89 -14.53
C PRO A 325 8.27 -0.31 -14.32
N ILE A 326 7.13 -0.13 -13.67
CA ILE A 326 6.16 -1.22 -13.43
C ILE A 326 5.74 -1.85 -14.75
N ARG A 327 5.38 -1.05 -15.75
CA ARG A 327 4.94 -1.53 -17.06
C ARG A 327 6.09 -2.12 -17.88
N ARG A 328 7.26 -1.52 -17.82
CA ARG A 328 8.45 -2.04 -18.55
C ARG A 328 8.91 -3.37 -17.99
N LEU A 329 8.93 -3.54 -16.68
CA LEU A 329 9.29 -4.79 -16.01
C LEU A 329 8.21 -5.87 -16.18
N GLY A 330 6.96 -5.46 -16.43
CA GLY A 330 5.83 -6.37 -16.57
C GLY A 330 5.46 -7.03 -15.25
N CYS A 331 5.35 -6.27 -14.17
CA CYS A 331 5.10 -6.83 -12.85
C CYS A 331 3.81 -7.66 -12.78
N ILE A 332 3.77 -8.62 -11.86
CA ILE A 332 2.54 -9.28 -11.39
C ILE A 332 2.17 -8.60 -10.08
N ALA A 333 1.04 -7.90 -10.06
CA ALA A 333 0.56 -7.17 -8.88
C ALA A 333 -0.45 -7.99 -8.09
N MET A 334 -0.27 -8.08 -6.76
CA MET A 334 -1.14 -8.79 -5.85
C MET A 334 -1.50 -7.89 -4.67
N ASN A 335 -2.76 -7.47 -4.58
CA ASN A 335 -3.22 -6.51 -3.57
C ASN A 335 -4.54 -6.95 -2.94
N THR A 336 -4.83 -6.41 -1.74
CA THR A 336 -6.01 -6.78 -0.95
C THR A 336 -6.98 -5.59 -0.86
N PRO A 337 -8.20 -5.67 -1.42
CA PRO A 337 -9.24 -4.68 -1.23
C PRO A 337 -10.02 -4.91 0.07
N VAL A 338 -10.82 -3.92 0.46
CA VAL A 338 -11.88 -4.10 1.46
C VAL A 338 -12.98 -5.00 0.90
N GLU A 339 -13.40 -4.72 -0.33
CA GLU A 339 -14.44 -5.42 -1.07
C GLU A 339 -14.27 -5.19 -2.58
N PHE A 340 -14.86 -6.03 -3.40
CA PHE A 340 -15.04 -5.82 -4.82
C PHE A 340 -16.47 -6.17 -5.26
N ASP A 341 -16.91 -5.59 -6.37
CA ASP A 341 -18.24 -5.88 -6.88
C ASP A 341 -18.25 -6.96 -8.00
N ILE A 342 -19.46 -7.34 -8.38
CA ILE A 342 -19.65 -8.37 -9.42
C ILE A 342 -19.16 -7.95 -10.80
N TYR A 343 -18.84 -6.67 -11.01
CA TYR A 343 -18.29 -6.14 -12.27
C TYR A 343 -16.79 -5.88 -12.21
N ALA A 344 -16.15 -6.17 -11.06
CA ALA A 344 -14.74 -6.01 -10.78
C ALA A 344 -14.27 -4.58 -10.48
N HIS A 345 -15.15 -3.69 -10.01
CA HIS A 345 -14.68 -2.50 -9.30
C HIS A 345 -14.25 -2.89 -7.88
N ALA A 346 -13.23 -2.24 -7.34
CA ALA A 346 -12.76 -2.53 -5.99
C ALA A 346 -12.64 -1.28 -5.12
N ASN A 347 -12.99 -1.46 -3.85
CA ASN A 347 -12.85 -0.49 -2.78
C ASN A 347 -11.75 -0.96 -1.82
N SER A 348 -10.74 -0.13 -1.62
CA SER A 348 -9.60 -0.41 -0.73
C SER A 348 -9.54 0.50 0.51
N THR A 349 -10.46 1.46 0.65
CA THR A 349 -10.32 2.58 1.59
C THR A 349 -11.46 2.75 2.57
N LEU A 350 -12.72 2.50 2.16
CA LEU A 350 -13.92 2.80 2.98
C LEU A 350 -14.67 1.54 3.39
N VAL A 351 -14.70 1.23 4.67
CA VAL A 351 -15.52 0.14 5.22
C VAL A 351 -16.96 0.63 5.42
N GLY A 352 -17.94 -0.22 5.03
CA GLY A 352 -19.36 0.11 5.15
C GLY A 352 -19.78 1.34 4.36
N GLY A 353 -19.02 1.67 3.32
CA GLY A 353 -19.32 2.74 2.38
C GLY A 353 -18.76 4.11 2.74
N THR A 354 -18.49 4.42 4.02
CA THR A 354 -18.16 5.79 4.43
C THR A 354 -17.04 5.90 5.47
N ARG A 355 -16.68 4.80 6.16
CA ARG A 355 -15.67 4.84 7.22
C ARG A 355 -14.27 4.64 6.64
N MET A 356 -13.47 5.69 6.61
CA MET A 356 -12.06 5.63 6.19
C MET A 356 -11.23 4.74 7.13
N ILE A 357 -10.43 3.83 6.57
CA ILE A 357 -9.51 2.98 7.34
C ILE A 357 -8.03 3.24 7.03
N ASN A 358 -7.70 3.60 5.79
CA ASN A 358 -6.29 3.77 5.38
C ASN A 358 -6.11 4.81 4.27
N GLY A 359 -6.30 4.44 3.02
CA GLY A 359 -6.07 5.16 1.78
C GLY A 359 -5.83 4.17 0.63
N ILE A 360 -5.81 4.64 -0.61
CA ILE A 360 -5.58 3.80 -1.78
C ILE A 360 -4.17 3.18 -1.78
N GLY A 361 -3.20 3.85 -1.17
CA GLY A 361 -1.81 3.39 -1.20
C GLY A 361 -1.23 3.33 -2.60
N GLY A 362 -0.42 2.32 -2.84
CA GLY A 362 0.19 2.05 -4.14
C GLY A 362 -0.53 0.99 -4.96
N SER A 363 -1.62 0.41 -4.45
CA SER A 363 -2.31 -0.67 -5.15
C SER A 363 -2.73 -0.28 -6.56
N GLY A 364 -3.25 0.94 -6.78
CA GLY A 364 -3.63 1.42 -8.10
C GLY A 364 -2.44 1.67 -9.03
N ASP A 365 -1.30 2.10 -8.48
CA ASP A 365 -0.06 2.26 -9.27
C ASP A 365 0.37 0.93 -9.88
N PHE A 366 0.34 -0.14 -9.08
CA PHE A 366 0.75 -1.47 -9.52
C PHE A 366 -0.33 -2.16 -10.37
N LEU A 367 -1.57 -2.26 -9.90
CA LEU A 367 -2.62 -3.00 -10.60
C LEU A 367 -2.83 -2.49 -12.02
N ARG A 368 -2.96 -1.18 -12.20
CA ARG A 368 -3.20 -0.56 -13.50
C ARG A 368 -2.04 -0.71 -14.49
N ASN A 369 -0.82 -0.87 -14.00
CA ASN A 369 0.38 -0.85 -14.82
C ASN A 369 1.10 -2.20 -14.91
N SER A 370 0.63 -3.22 -14.23
CA SER A 370 1.17 -4.57 -14.26
C SER A 370 0.86 -5.32 -15.56
N TYR A 371 1.60 -6.39 -15.82
CA TYR A 371 1.28 -7.37 -16.84
C TYR A 371 0.05 -8.20 -16.45
N LEU A 372 -0.05 -8.49 -15.14
CA LEU A 372 -1.16 -9.24 -14.56
C LEU A 372 -1.53 -8.62 -13.21
N SER A 373 -2.79 -8.22 -13.06
CA SER A 373 -3.34 -7.64 -11.84
C SER A 373 -4.23 -8.63 -11.12
N ILE A 374 -3.91 -8.91 -9.86
CA ILE A 374 -4.64 -9.85 -8.99
C ILE A 374 -5.11 -9.10 -7.75
N MET A 375 -6.40 -9.16 -7.49
CA MET A 375 -6.95 -8.76 -6.20
C MET A 375 -7.47 -9.96 -5.43
N HIS A 376 -7.14 -10.02 -4.14
CA HIS A 376 -7.52 -11.13 -3.27
C HIS A 376 -8.03 -10.63 -1.91
N THR A 377 -9.12 -11.23 -1.43
CA THR A 377 -9.71 -10.89 -0.14
C THR A 377 -10.52 -12.08 0.37
N PRO A 378 -10.76 -12.24 1.68
CA PRO A 378 -11.77 -13.19 2.14
C PRO A 378 -13.12 -12.94 1.49
N SER A 379 -13.88 -13.97 1.17
CA SER A 379 -15.23 -13.80 0.59
C SER A 379 -16.21 -13.13 1.56
N ALA A 380 -15.99 -13.30 2.86
CA ALA A 380 -16.71 -12.61 3.93
C ALA A 380 -15.81 -12.42 5.16
N ARG A 381 -16.14 -11.43 6.00
CA ARG A 381 -15.46 -11.16 7.27
C ARG A 381 -16.44 -11.30 8.42
N PRO A 382 -16.29 -12.33 9.30
CA PRO A 382 -17.15 -12.52 10.46
C PRO A 382 -17.19 -11.27 11.36
N THR A 383 -18.35 -11.02 11.96
CA THR A 383 -18.55 -9.98 12.96
C THR A 383 -18.93 -10.59 14.30
N LYS A 384 -18.99 -9.78 15.36
CA LYS A 384 -19.43 -10.26 16.68
C LYS A 384 -20.90 -10.73 16.70
N THR A 385 -21.71 -10.22 15.79
CA THR A 385 -23.16 -10.46 15.72
C THR A 385 -23.58 -11.35 14.57
N ASP A 386 -22.74 -11.55 13.58
CA ASP A 386 -23.00 -12.40 12.41
C ASP A 386 -21.77 -13.26 12.12
N PRO A 387 -21.85 -14.61 12.29
CA PRO A 387 -20.73 -15.51 12.01
C PRO A 387 -20.28 -15.54 10.54
N THR A 388 -21.18 -15.33 9.58
CA THR A 388 -20.83 -15.14 8.17
C THR A 388 -20.23 -13.75 7.97
N GLY A 389 -20.88 -12.75 8.58
CA GLY A 389 -20.40 -11.38 8.67
C GLY A 389 -20.63 -10.54 7.42
N ILE A 390 -19.66 -9.70 7.12
CA ILE A 390 -19.69 -8.73 6.01
C ILE A 390 -19.18 -9.42 4.76
N THR A 391 -20.01 -9.53 3.71
CA THR A 391 -19.51 -10.02 2.40
C THR A 391 -18.53 -9.02 1.78
N CYS A 392 -17.49 -9.55 1.17
CA CYS A 392 -16.50 -8.76 0.41
C CYS A 392 -16.76 -8.82 -1.10
N VAL A 393 -17.79 -9.56 -1.53
CA VAL A 393 -18.31 -9.55 -2.90
C VAL A 393 -19.69 -8.91 -2.84
N VAL A 394 -19.87 -7.77 -3.51
CA VAL A 394 -21.08 -6.95 -3.43
C VAL A 394 -21.66 -6.65 -4.81
N PRO A 395 -22.94 -6.24 -4.93
CA PRO A 395 -23.51 -5.83 -6.22
C PRO A 395 -22.78 -4.65 -6.86
N HIS A 396 -22.42 -3.65 -6.07
CA HIS A 396 -21.60 -2.50 -6.46
C HIS A 396 -20.87 -1.94 -5.24
N VAL A 397 -19.59 -1.60 -5.40
CA VAL A 397 -18.84 -0.97 -4.33
C VAL A 397 -19.29 0.48 -4.16
N PRO A 398 -19.48 0.96 -2.91
CA PRO A 398 -19.91 2.33 -2.66
C PRO A 398 -18.81 3.38 -2.87
N HIS A 399 -17.58 2.94 -2.99
CA HIS A 399 -16.40 3.75 -3.28
C HIS A 399 -15.49 2.97 -4.23
N VAL A 400 -15.06 3.62 -5.31
CA VAL A 400 -14.25 2.97 -6.36
C VAL A 400 -12.82 3.50 -6.28
N ASP A 401 -11.90 2.66 -5.80
CA ASP A 401 -10.46 2.91 -5.88
C ASP A 401 -9.87 2.34 -7.18
N HIS A 402 -10.38 1.18 -7.62
CA HIS A 402 -9.95 0.50 -8.84
C HIS A 402 -11.18 0.20 -9.70
N THR A 403 -11.07 0.54 -10.99
CA THR A 403 -12.12 0.26 -11.96
C THR A 403 -11.98 -1.15 -12.53
N GLU A 404 -13.04 -1.65 -13.16
CA GLU A 404 -13.04 -2.94 -13.87
C GLU A 404 -11.97 -3.05 -14.96
N HIS A 405 -11.43 -1.91 -15.41
CA HIS A 405 -10.38 -1.86 -16.42
C HIS A 405 -8.97 -2.15 -15.86
N ASP A 406 -8.82 -2.15 -14.54
CA ASP A 406 -7.54 -2.28 -13.86
C ASP A 406 -7.34 -3.70 -13.27
N LEU A 407 -8.35 -4.59 -13.38
CA LEU A 407 -8.36 -5.89 -12.70
C LEU A 407 -8.51 -7.06 -13.68
N ASP A 408 -7.56 -8.01 -13.62
CA ASP A 408 -7.54 -9.22 -14.44
C ASP A 408 -8.06 -10.44 -13.70
N VAL A 409 -7.72 -10.59 -12.41
CA VAL A 409 -8.02 -11.78 -11.62
C VAL A 409 -8.50 -11.40 -10.24
N LEU A 410 -9.62 -11.98 -9.80
CA LEU A 410 -10.14 -11.87 -8.44
C LEU A 410 -10.06 -13.21 -7.72
N VAL A 411 -9.65 -13.21 -6.46
CA VAL A 411 -9.44 -14.43 -5.67
C VAL A 411 -10.03 -14.30 -4.28
N THR A 412 -10.75 -15.31 -3.87
CA THR A 412 -11.16 -15.54 -2.47
C THR A 412 -10.79 -16.97 -2.05
N GLU A 413 -11.03 -17.32 -0.81
CA GLU A 413 -10.89 -18.72 -0.35
C GLU A 413 -11.90 -19.66 -1.04
N GLN A 414 -12.96 -19.12 -1.65
CA GLN A 414 -13.95 -19.91 -2.41
C GLN A 414 -13.43 -20.33 -3.79
N GLY A 415 -12.48 -19.57 -4.35
CA GLY A 415 -11.89 -19.85 -5.67
C GLY A 415 -11.32 -18.60 -6.35
N LEU A 416 -11.11 -18.74 -7.66
CA LEU A 416 -10.48 -17.73 -8.52
C LEU A 416 -11.32 -17.46 -9.75
N ALA A 417 -11.53 -16.19 -10.07
CA ALA A 417 -12.19 -15.70 -11.28
C ALA A 417 -11.13 -15.01 -12.18
N ASP A 418 -10.78 -15.63 -13.30
CA ASP A 418 -9.97 -15.05 -14.36
C ASP A 418 -10.89 -14.25 -15.30
N LEU A 419 -10.80 -12.93 -15.26
CA LEU A 419 -11.71 -11.99 -15.94
C LEU A 419 -11.20 -11.55 -17.29
N ARG A 420 -10.00 -11.99 -17.69
CA ARG A 420 -9.37 -11.57 -18.93
C ARG A 420 -10.21 -11.92 -20.14
N GLY A 421 -10.51 -10.94 -20.98
CA GLY A 421 -11.30 -11.11 -22.22
C GLY A 421 -12.80 -11.29 -22.02
N LEU A 422 -13.34 -11.13 -20.82
CA LEU A 422 -14.76 -11.25 -20.52
C LEU A 422 -15.48 -9.89 -20.60
N ASP A 423 -16.72 -9.93 -21.07
CA ASP A 423 -17.68 -8.82 -20.97
C ASP A 423 -18.24 -8.68 -19.53
N PRO A 424 -18.85 -7.54 -19.16
CA PRO A 424 -19.31 -7.31 -17.78
C PRO A 424 -20.28 -8.37 -17.24
N LYS A 425 -21.22 -8.88 -18.05
CA LYS A 425 -22.17 -9.90 -17.59
C LYS A 425 -21.50 -11.25 -17.34
N SER A 426 -20.57 -11.64 -18.22
CA SER A 426 -19.77 -12.85 -18.06
C SER A 426 -18.84 -12.75 -16.84
N ARG A 427 -18.26 -11.57 -16.57
CA ARG A 427 -17.50 -11.30 -15.34
C ARG A 427 -18.37 -11.46 -14.11
N ALA A 428 -19.57 -10.84 -14.10
CA ALA A 428 -20.48 -10.89 -12.97
C ALA A 428 -20.85 -12.33 -12.60
N GLN A 429 -21.22 -13.14 -13.59
CA GLN A 429 -21.53 -14.54 -13.36
C GLN A 429 -20.33 -15.31 -12.80
N LEU A 430 -19.14 -15.12 -13.39
CA LEU A 430 -17.93 -15.82 -12.96
C LEU A 430 -17.50 -15.43 -11.53
N ILE A 431 -17.57 -14.13 -11.18
CA ILE A 431 -17.25 -13.64 -9.84
C ILE A 431 -18.21 -14.24 -8.79
N ILE A 432 -19.52 -14.23 -9.08
CA ILE A 432 -20.53 -14.83 -8.20
C ILE A 432 -20.24 -16.32 -8.03
N ASP A 433 -19.97 -17.03 -9.11
CA ASP A 433 -19.77 -18.49 -9.09
C ASP A 433 -18.50 -18.91 -8.34
N LYS A 434 -17.41 -18.14 -8.47
CA LYS A 434 -16.09 -18.52 -7.98
C LYS A 434 -15.66 -17.83 -6.71
N CYS A 435 -16.11 -16.59 -6.45
CA CYS A 435 -15.57 -15.77 -5.38
C CYS A 435 -16.57 -15.44 -4.27
N ALA A 436 -17.88 -15.53 -4.53
CA ALA A 436 -18.88 -15.19 -3.52
C ALA A 436 -18.98 -16.23 -2.41
N HIS A 437 -19.15 -15.77 -1.16
CA HIS A 437 -19.42 -16.64 -0.01
C HIS A 437 -20.72 -17.41 -0.24
N PRO A 438 -20.80 -18.72 0.10
CA PRO A 438 -21.99 -19.54 -0.13
C PRO A 438 -23.31 -18.93 0.40
N ASP A 439 -23.29 -18.31 1.57
CA ASP A 439 -24.47 -17.66 2.17
C ASP A 439 -24.97 -16.44 1.38
N TYR A 440 -24.09 -15.77 0.62
CA TYR A 440 -24.42 -14.57 -0.15
C TYR A 440 -24.60 -14.84 -1.66
N LYS A 441 -24.10 -15.98 -2.13
CA LYS A 441 -24.15 -16.33 -3.55
C LYS A 441 -25.57 -16.34 -4.13
N PRO A 442 -26.61 -16.95 -3.47
CA PRO A 442 -27.98 -16.89 -3.99
C PRO A 442 -28.51 -15.45 -4.13
N LEU A 443 -28.21 -14.60 -3.16
CA LEU A 443 -28.65 -13.20 -3.13
C LEU A 443 -28.00 -12.37 -4.24
N LEU A 444 -26.71 -12.60 -4.50
CA LEU A 444 -25.99 -11.94 -5.59
C LEU A 444 -26.46 -12.42 -6.97
N GLN A 445 -26.80 -13.71 -7.09
CA GLN A 445 -27.38 -14.27 -8.32
C GLN A 445 -28.76 -13.66 -8.61
N GLU A 446 -29.65 -13.59 -7.59
CA GLU A 446 -30.94 -12.92 -7.71
C GLU A 446 -30.78 -11.47 -8.17
N TYR A 447 -29.81 -10.73 -7.58
CA TYR A 447 -29.52 -9.36 -8.00
C TYR A 447 -29.18 -9.27 -9.50
N LEU A 448 -28.24 -10.11 -9.95
CA LEU A 448 -27.80 -10.12 -11.35
C LEU A 448 -28.95 -10.46 -12.29
N ASP A 449 -29.79 -11.44 -11.94
CA ASP A 449 -30.93 -11.89 -12.75
C ASP A 449 -31.99 -10.79 -12.90
N VAL A 450 -32.38 -10.16 -11.77
CA VAL A 450 -33.37 -9.07 -11.73
C VAL A 450 -32.83 -7.84 -12.46
N ALA A 451 -31.58 -7.44 -12.20
CA ALA A 451 -30.94 -6.31 -12.86
C ALA A 451 -30.83 -6.52 -14.38
N THR A 452 -30.44 -7.74 -14.79
CA THR A 452 -30.33 -8.08 -16.22
C THR A 452 -31.69 -7.99 -16.91
N LYS A 453 -32.73 -8.56 -16.33
CA LYS A 453 -34.09 -8.53 -16.88
C LYS A 453 -34.60 -7.09 -17.04
N ASP A 454 -34.46 -6.29 -15.99
CA ASP A 454 -34.94 -4.89 -15.98
C ASP A 454 -34.16 -4.02 -16.97
N CYS A 455 -32.82 -4.10 -16.97
CA CYS A 455 -31.99 -3.32 -17.85
C CYS A 455 -32.14 -3.68 -19.33
N LEU A 456 -32.29 -4.96 -19.66
CA LEU A 456 -32.57 -5.39 -21.03
C LEU A 456 -33.91 -4.85 -21.54
N ALA A 457 -34.95 -4.83 -20.71
CA ALA A 457 -36.25 -4.23 -21.07
C ALA A 457 -36.14 -2.73 -21.41
N ARG A 458 -35.17 -2.04 -20.78
CA ARG A 458 -34.88 -0.63 -21.06
C ARG A 458 -33.79 -0.39 -22.10
N LYS A 459 -33.28 -1.44 -22.76
CA LYS A 459 -32.13 -1.40 -23.71
C LYS A 459 -30.85 -0.86 -23.08
N ALA A 460 -30.59 -1.16 -21.79
CA ALA A 460 -29.45 -0.74 -21.00
C ALA A 460 -28.68 -1.94 -20.39
N GLY A 461 -28.57 -3.04 -21.16
CA GLY A 461 -28.09 -4.35 -20.65
C GLY A 461 -26.59 -4.59 -20.78
N HIS A 462 -25.74 -3.57 -20.89
CA HIS A 462 -24.28 -3.76 -20.95
C HIS A 462 -23.71 -4.14 -19.57
N GLU A 463 -24.01 -3.33 -18.55
CA GLU A 463 -23.65 -3.53 -17.17
C GLU A 463 -24.90 -3.32 -16.29
N PRO A 464 -25.73 -4.34 -16.15
CA PRO A 464 -27.02 -4.21 -15.49
C PRO A 464 -26.92 -3.83 -14.01
N GLN A 465 -27.63 -2.77 -13.60
CA GLN A 465 -27.65 -2.29 -12.21
C GLN A 465 -29.08 -1.91 -11.77
N LEU A 466 -29.43 -2.22 -10.54
CA LEU A 466 -30.63 -1.74 -9.86
C LEU A 466 -30.32 -0.47 -9.08
N LEU A 467 -30.26 0.68 -9.76
CA LEU A 467 -29.74 1.95 -9.23
C LEU A 467 -30.41 2.42 -7.95
N ASP A 468 -31.67 2.10 -7.74
CA ASP A 468 -32.48 2.48 -6.57
C ASP A 468 -32.24 1.62 -5.33
N ARG A 469 -31.56 0.46 -5.49
CA ARG A 469 -31.38 -0.50 -4.39
C ARG A 469 -30.00 -1.20 -4.38
N VAL A 470 -29.10 -0.79 -5.23
CA VAL A 470 -27.75 -1.39 -5.37
C VAL A 470 -26.97 -1.44 -4.05
N PHE A 471 -27.20 -0.49 -3.14
CA PHE A 471 -26.55 -0.44 -1.82
C PHE A 471 -27.45 -0.96 -0.67
N LYS A 472 -28.49 -1.73 -0.98
CA LYS A 472 -29.43 -2.26 0.05
C LYS A 472 -28.70 -3.06 1.13
N MET A 473 -27.67 -3.83 0.76
CA MET A 473 -26.86 -4.61 1.70
C MET A 473 -26.05 -3.70 2.64
N GLN A 474 -25.40 -2.66 2.13
CA GLN A 474 -24.63 -1.70 2.93
C GLN A 474 -25.55 -0.86 3.85
N VAL A 475 -26.72 -0.48 3.35
CA VAL A 475 -27.73 0.21 4.15
C VAL A 475 -28.24 -0.69 5.27
N ASN A 476 -28.44 -1.98 5.00
CA ASN A 476 -28.86 -2.95 6.03
C ASN A 476 -27.77 -3.15 7.10
N LEU A 477 -26.50 -3.22 6.67
CA LEU A 477 -25.37 -3.26 7.59
C LEU A 477 -25.38 -2.06 8.55
N ALA A 478 -25.56 -0.85 8.01
CA ALA A 478 -25.57 0.36 8.83
C ALA A 478 -26.75 0.43 9.82
N LYS A 479 -27.91 -0.12 9.46
CA LYS A 479 -29.12 -0.10 10.27
C LYS A 479 -29.22 -1.25 11.27
N ASN A 480 -28.87 -2.46 10.82
CA ASN A 480 -29.18 -3.71 11.51
C ASN A 480 -27.94 -4.55 11.86
N GLY A 481 -26.73 -4.09 11.46
CA GLY A 481 -25.46 -4.78 11.78
C GLY A 481 -25.18 -6.04 10.94
N THR A 482 -25.93 -6.29 9.87
CA THR A 482 -25.73 -7.39 8.93
C THR A 482 -25.96 -6.98 7.49
N MET A 483 -25.22 -7.58 6.56
CA MET A 483 -25.43 -7.39 5.12
C MET A 483 -26.48 -8.34 4.52
N LYS A 484 -26.99 -9.32 5.30
CA LYS A 484 -28.06 -10.23 4.85
C LYS A 484 -29.37 -9.46 4.70
N ILE A 485 -30.01 -9.58 3.55
CA ILE A 485 -31.32 -9.04 3.22
C ILE A 485 -32.21 -10.18 2.71
N ASP A 486 -33.53 -10.04 2.80
CA ASP A 486 -34.47 -11.11 2.40
C ASP A 486 -34.56 -11.23 0.87
N ASN A 487 -34.56 -10.12 0.15
CA ASN A 487 -34.71 -10.03 -1.30
C ASN A 487 -34.30 -8.65 -1.83
N TRP A 488 -34.41 -8.48 -3.14
CA TRP A 488 -34.13 -7.20 -3.83
C TRP A 488 -35.41 -6.41 -4.17
N ASP A 489 -36.52 -6.66 -3.53
CA ASP A 489 -37.73 -5.82 -3.69
C ASP A 489 -37.52 -4.42 -3.09
N LEU A 490 -38.31 -3.44 -3.54
CA LEU A 490 -38.27 -2.03 -3.06
C LEU A 490 -38.68 -1.90 -1.60
#